data_7017e7b86a71d8dbb66795284dc600c1
#
_entry.id   7017e7b86a71d8dbb66795284dc600c1
#
_cell.length_a   1.000
_cell.length_b   1.000
_cell.length_c   1.000
_cell.angle_alpha   90.00
_cell.angle_beta   90.00
_cell.angle_gamma   90.00
#
_symmetry.space_group_name_H-M   'P 1'
#
loop_
_entity.id
_entity.type
_entity.pdbx_description
1 polymer ?
#
loop_
_entity_poly.entity_id
_entity_poly.type
_entity_poly.pdbx_seq_one_letter_code
_entity_poly.pdbx_strand_id
1 'polypeptide(L)'
;EKSTLVVDASLISDEDGIGSYEIIWQQSKTANNWQLYPSTEGGVLQLTQKDVGYAFRAVVSYVDSRGTREVLVTSPSEVVINVDDPVDGEAIIVGEPLEGTTLSADTSSIADLDGIASTNLTWESSSDGRNWEAVPVATPKSLPLTQVLVGKQIRIRVSVVDTFGVESILFSKSSLAVRNVNNKPAGKIIVRRVGS
;
A
#
# COMPACT_ATOMS: atom_id res chain seq x y z
N GLU A 1 0.35 9.28 13.17
CA GLU A 1 1.48 8.37 13.31
C GLU A 1 2.81 9.04 12.94
N LYS A 2 3.90 8.29 12.91
CA LYS A 2 5.27 8.80 12.62
C LYS A 2 5.74 9.90 13.58
N SER A 3 5.15 9.96 14.76
CA SER A 3 5.52 10.87 15.85
C SER A 3 5.80 10.09 17.15
N THR A 4 6.27 10.79 18.16
CA THR A 4 6.64 10.19 19.45
C THR A 4 5.87 10.87 20.57
N LEU A 5 5.28 10.10 21.47
CA LEU A 5 4.77 10.58 22.75
C LEU A 5 5.84 10.41 23.82
N VAL A 6 5.98 11.41 24.68
CA VAL A 6 6.94 11.39 25.77
C VAL A 6 6.22 11.77 27.07
N VAL A 7 6.48 11.00 28.13
CA VAL A 7 6.01 11.33 29.47
C VAL A 7 6.98 12.28 30.12
N ASP A 8 6.51 13.48 30.47
CA ASP A 8 7.26 14.41 31.31
C ASP A 8 6.80 14.27 32.76
N ALA A 9 7.62 13.70 33.59
CA ALA A 9 7.40 13.51 35.02
C ALA A 9 8.12 14.57 35.89
N SER A 10 8.73 15.59 35.27
CA SER A 10 9.57 16.59 35.98
C SER A 10 8.79 17.47 36.97
N LEU A 11 7.47 17.56 36.79
CA LEU A 11 6.58 18.37 37.64
C LEU A 11 5.91 17.57 38.78
N ILE A 12 6.21 16.28 38.90
CA ILE A 12 5.72 15.48 40.03
C ILE A 12 6.49 15.91 41.27
N SER A 13 5.76 16.19 42.34
CA SER A 13 6.32 16.47 43.69
C SER A 13 5.58 15.67 44.71
N ASP A 14 6.30 15.18 45.70
CA ASP A 14 5.75 14.43 46.84
C ASP A 14 6.57 14.81 48.12
N GLU A 15 5.85 15.19 49.19
CA GLU A 15 6.48 15.56 50.45
C GLU A 15 7.14 14.36 51.13
N ASP A 16 6.68 13.15 50.83
CA ASP A 16 7.27 11.91 51.35
C ASP A 16 8.40 11.36 50.46
N GLY A 17 8.75 12.09 49.42
CA GLY A 17 9.83 11.77 48.47
C GLY A 17 9.36 10.90 47.32
N ILE A 18 10.16 10.89 46.28
CA ILE A 18 9.83 10.17 45.01
C ILE A 18 10.89 9.10 44.76
N GLY A 19 10.45 7.86 44.59
CA GLY A 19 11.28 6.74 44.16
C GLY A 19 11.42 6.66 42.63
N SER A 20 11.94 5.54 42.18
CA SER A 20 12.04 5.29 40.71
C SER A 20 10.66 5.13 40.11
N TYR A 21 10.46 5.78 38.97
CA TYR A 21 9.22 5.66 38.20
C TYR A 21 9.12 4.33 37.45
N GLU A 22 7.94 3.72 37.50
CA GLU A 22 7.46 2.72 36.56
C GLU A 22 6.42 3.38 35.67
N ILE A 23 6.61 3.33 34.35
CA ILE A 23 5.74 3.94 33.36
C ILE A 23 5.20 2.87 32.45
N ILE A 24 3.88 2.79 32.34
CA ILE A 24 3.19 1.91 31.41
C ILE A 24 2.25 2.72 30.52
N TRP A 25 2.12 2.31 29.27
CA TRP A 25 1.23 2.91 28.31
C TRP A 25 -0.09 2.16 28.21
N GLN A 26 -1.17 2.89 28.01
CA GLN A 26 -2.49 2.36 27.71
C GLN A 26 -3.02 3.01 26.45
N GLN A 27 -3.78 2.24 25.66
CA GLN A 27 -4.44 2.69 24.43
C GLN A 27 -5.95 2.53 24.51
N SER A 28 -6.69 3.35 23.79
CA SER A 28 -8.15 3.24 23.65
C SER A 28 -8.62 3.85 22.33
N LYS A 29 -9.62 3.20 21.69
CA LYS A 29 -10.34 3.77 20.52
C LYS A 29 -11.45 4.74 20.92
N THR A 30 -11.96 4.64 22.17
CA THR A 30 -13.17 5.34 22.59
C THR A 30 -12.94 6.26 23.79
N ALA A 31 -11.69 6.38 24.26
CA ALA A 31 -11.29 7.08 25.49
C ALA A 31 -11.96 6.58 26.80
N ASN A 32 -12.77 5.53 26.75
CA ASN A 32 -13.47 4.97 27.91
C ASN A 32 -12.97 3.57 28.30
N ASN A 33 -12.48 2.79 27.32
CA ASN A 33 -11.97 1.44 27.55
C ASN A 33 -10.47 1.41 27.28
N TRP A 34 -9.67 1.52 28.33
CA TRP A 34 -8.22 1.58 28.29
C TRP A 34 -7.62 0.19 28.42
N GLN A 35 -6.82 -0.21 27.46
CA GLN A 35 -6.10 -1.48 27.43
C GLN A 35 -4.61 -1.24 27.54
N LEU A 36 -3.90 -2.17 28.19
CA LEU A 36 -2.45 -2.12 28.25
C LEU A 36 -1.85 -2.12 26.85
N TYR A 37 -0.93 -1.19 26.60
CA TYR A 37 -0.14 -1.17 25.38
C TYR A 37 1.28 -1.67 25.69
N PRO A 38 1.74 -2.73 25.04
CA PRO A 38 3.07 -3.29 25.29
C PRO A 38 4.15 -2.36 24.73
N SER A 39 4.73 -1.54 25.59
CA SER A 39 5.87 -0.70 25.29
C SER A 39 7.05 -1.13 26.17
N THR A 40 8.24 -1.15 25.60
CA THR A 40 9.47 -1.54 26.29
C THR A 40 10.33 -0.35 26.74
N GLU A 41 9.96 0.86 26.37
CA GLU A 41 10.83 2.05 26.52
C GLU A 41 10.33 3.05 27.57
N GLY A 42 9.61 2.57 28.58
CA GLY A 42 9.17 3.41 29.71
C GLY A 42 8.39 4.64 29.25
N GLY A 43 8.93 5.84 29.47
CA GLY A 43 8.25 7.11 29.18
C GLY A 43 8.22 7.55 27.72
N VAL A 44 8.71 6.75 26.76
CA VAL A 44 8.74 7.09 25.34
C VAL A 44 7.92 6.08 24.55
N LEU A 45 7.05 6.57 23.67
CA LEU A 45 6.24 5.75 22.79
C LEU A 45 6.33 6.26 21.35
N GLN A 46 6.96 5.47 20.48
CA GLN A 46 6.99 5.72 19.04
C GLN A 46 5.68 5.25 18.41
N LEU A 47 4.98 6.16 17.75
CA LEU A 47 3.71 5.87 17.07
C LEU A 47 3.93 5.38 15.64
N THR A 48 3.24 4.32 15.28
CA THR A 48 3.33 3.64 13.98
C THR A 48 1.94 3.46 13.37
N GLN A 49 1.85 2.89 12.17
CA GLN A 49 0.58 2.63 11.47
C GLN A 49 -0.43 1.85 12.30
N LYS A 50 0.00 0.88 13.10
CA LYS A 50 -0.91 0.09 13.97
C LYS A 50 -1.61 0.92 15.06
N ASP A 51 -1.11 2.11 15.34
CA ASP A 51 -1.60 2.99 16.40
C ASP A 51 -2.65 3.98 15.91
N VAL A 52 -2.86 4.05 14.60
CA VAL A 52 -3.88 4.91 13.98
C VAL A 52 -5.28 4.58 14.51
N GLY A 53 -6.02 5.62 14.86
CA GLY A 53 -7.36 5.51 15.46
C GLY A 53 -7.37 5.29 16.97
N TYR A 54 -6.22 5.19 17.63
CA TYR A 54 -6.12 5.11 19.09
C TYR A 54 -5.70 6.43 19.72
N ALA A 55 -6.20 6.70 20.91
CA ALA A 55 -5.62 7.65 21.86
C ALA A 55 -4.79 6.88 22.89
N PHE A 56 -3.77 7.54 23.44
CA PHE A 56 -2.84 6.97 24.41
C PHE A 56 -2.84 7.76 25.70
N ARG A 57 -2.57 7.08 26.81
CA ARG A 57 -2.24 7.70 28.09
C ARG A 57 -1.16 6.89 28.81
N ALA A 58 -0.43 7.53 29.67
CA ALA A 58 0.54 6.87 30.52
C ALA A 58 0.01 6.74 31.95
N VAL A 59 0.35 5.63 32.60
CA VAL A 59 0.20 5.41 34.01
C VAL A 59 1.60 5.42 34.59
N VAL A 60 1.88 6.38 35.46
CA VAL A 60 3.15 6.54 36.15
C VAL A 60 2.96 6.08 37.60
N SER A 61 3.80 5.18 38.05
CA SER A 61 3.78 4.76 39.47
C SER A 61 5.17 4.79 40.06
N TYR A 62 5.25 5.03 41.35
CA TYR A 62 6.48 4.97 42.17
C TYR A 62 6.13 4.54 43.59
N VAL A 63 7.16 4.19 44.36
CA VAL A 63 7.06 3.99 45.79
C VAL A 63 7.77 5.15 46.47
N ASP A 64 7.08 5.85 47.35
CA ASP A 64 7.63 6.95 48.12
C ASP A 64 8.67 6.47 49.17
N SER A 65 9.33 7.39 49.87
CA SER A 65 10.33 7.05 50.89
C SER A 65 9.77 6.43 52.16
N ARG A 66 8.42 6.41 52.31
CA ARG A 66 7.70 5.75 53.42
C ARG A 66 7.12 4.40 53.01
N GLY A 67 7.30 3.98 51.79
CA GLY A 67 6.84 2.68 51.28
C GLY A 67 5.44 2.67 50.70
N THR A 68 4.80 3.84 50.49
CA THR A 68 3.51 3.95 49.84
C THR A 68 3.64 3.92 48.34
N ARG A 69 2.78 3.14 47.65
CA ARG A 69 2.74 3.17 46.18
C ARG A 69 1.79 4.27 45.71
N GLU A 70 2.36 5.19 44.94
CA GLU A 70 1.60 6.27 44.29
C GLU A 70 1.38 5.97 42.83
N VAL A 71 0.23 6.41 42.27
CA VAL A 71 -0.18 6.19 40.88
C VAL A 71 -0.79 7.45 40.32
N LEU A 72 -0.22 7.92 39.21
CA LEU A 72 -0.73 9.05 38.45
C LEU A 72 -1.06 8.60 37.03
N VAL A 73 -2.09 9.20 36.44
CA VAL A 73 -2.50 8.91 35.07
C VAL A 73 -2.54 10.21 34.29
N THR A 74 -1.91 10.24 33.12
CA THR A 74 -1.94 11.44 32.27
C THR A 74 -3.32 11.65 31.66
N SER A 75 -3.61 12.87 31.23
CA SER A 75 -4.67 13.08 30.25
C SER A 75 -4.38 12.25 28.98
N PRO A 76 -5.42 11.80 28.28
CA PRO A 76 -5.25 11.14 26.98
C PRO A 76 -4.59 12.06 25.96
N SER A 77 -3.81 11.48 25.05
CA SER A 77 -3.40 12.16 23.81
C SER A 77 -4.61 12.41 22.91
N GLU A 78 -4.43 13.21 21.89
CA GLU A 78 -5.32 13.16 20.75
C GLU A 78 -5.27 11.81 20.06
N VAL A 79 -6.32 11.50 19.28
CA VAL A 79 -6.35 10.27 18.48
C VAL A 79 -5.27 10.34 17.39
N VAL A 80 -4.51 9.29 17.27
CA VAL A 80 -3.48 9.17 16.23
C VAL A 80 -4.16 9.13 14.86
N ILE A 81 -3.84 10.11 14.04
CA ILE A 81 -4.32 10.19 12.65
C ILE A 81 -3.36 9.50 11.70
N ASN A 82 -3.90 9.02 10.56
CA ASN A 82 -3.10 8.45 9.49
C ASN A 82 -2.23 9.53 8.82
N VAL A 83 -1.04 9.14 8.42
CA VAL A 83 -0.16 9.90 7.51
C VAL A 83 0.11 9.01 6.32
N ASP A 84 -0.39 9.38 5.17
CA ASP A 84 -0.30 8.61 3.93
C ASP A 84 1.10 8.02 3.68
N ASP A 85 1.14 6.71 3.48
CA ASP A 85 2.32 5.96 3.09
C ASP A 85 2.27 5.68 1.58
N PRO A 86 3.38 5.87 0.84
CA PRO A 86 3.38 5.59 -0.59
C PRO A 86 3.27 4.09 -0.84
N VAL A 87 2.52 3.73 -1.88
CA VAL A 87 2.49 2.36 -2.41
C VAL A 87 3.89 1.92 -2.80
N ASP A 88 4.32 0.76 -2.34
CA ASP A 88 5.60 0.11 -2.66
C ASP A 88 5.40 -1.07 -3.62
N GLY A 89 6.51 -1.51 -4.25
CA GLY A 89 6.51 -2.61 -5.21
C GLY A 89 6.29 -2.18 -6.66
N GLU A 90 6.17 -3.15 -7.54
CA GLU A 90 6.02 -2.92 -8.96
C GLU A 90 5.08 -3.92 -9.63
N ALA A 91 4.49 -3.52 -10.76
CA ALA A 91 3.79 -4.42 -11.67
C ALA A 91 4.78 -4.97 -12.71
N ILE A 92 4.77 -6.28 -12.92
CA ILE A 92 5.67 -6.96 -13.84
C ILE A 92 4.86 -7.63 -14.94
N ILE A 93 5.31 -7.47 -16.20
CA ILE A 93 4.78 -8.20 -17.35
C ILE A 93 5.56 -9.52 -17.46
N VAL A 94 4.84 -10.62 -17.44
CA VAL A 94 5.38 -11.98 -17.59
C VAL A 94 4.93 -12.57 -18.92
N GLY A 95 5.85 -13.11 -19.68
CA GLY A 95 5.61 -13.74 -20.98
C GLY A 95 6.43 -13.13 -22.11
N GLU A 96 6.32 -13.73 -23.28
CA GLU A 96 7.04 -13.28 -24.46
C GLU A 96 6.13 -12.39 -25.33
N PRO A 97 6.59 -11.18 -25.75
CA PRO A 97 5.80 -10.31 -26.62
C PRO A 97 5.81 -10.82 -28.06
N LEU A 98 5.08 -11.91 -28.29
CA LEU A 98 4.96 -12.59 -29.57
C LEU A 98 3.48 -12.77 -29.91
N GLU A 99 3.09 -12.46 -31.14
CA GLU A 99 1.72 -12.70 -31.62
C GLU A 99 1.27 -14.14 -31.38
N GLY A 100 0.03 -14.32 -30.94
CA GLY A 100 -0.56 -15.60 -30.59
C GLY A 100 -0.22 -16.14 -29.21
N THR A 101 0.68 -15.49 -28.46
CA THR A 101 0.94 -15.79 -27.03
C THR A 101 0.07 -14.92 -26.11
N THR A 102 0.22 -15.12 -24.81
CA THR A 102 -0.48 -14.35 -23.80
C THR A 102 0.55 -13.78 -22.82
N LEU A 103 0.43 -12.48 -22.51
CA LEU A 103 1.15 -11.85 -21.41
C LEU A 103 0.32 -11.96 -20.14
N SER A 104 0.99 -12.12 -19.00
CA SER A 104 0.40 -12.12 -17.68
C SER A 104 0.91 -10.95 -16.84
N ALA A 105 0.06 -10.42 -15.98
CA ALA A 105 0.42 -9.39 -15.02
C ALA A 105 0.74 -10.01 -13.66
N ASP A 106 1.93 -9.77 -13.15
CA ASP A 106 2.30 -10.04 -11.76
C ASP A 106 2.31 -8.71 -10.98
N THR A 107 1.50 -8.64 -9.95
CA THR A 107 1.35 -7.51 -9.04
C THR A 107 1.55 -7.93 -7.59
N SER A 108 2.18 -9.09 -7.35
CA SER A 108 2.31 -9.70 -6.03
C SER A 108 3.23 -8.94 -5.08
N SER A 109 4.13 -8.10 -5.61
CA SER A 109 5.01 -7.26 -4.81
C SER A 109 4.39 -5.92 -4.39
N ILE A 110 3.23 -5.55 -4.95
CA ILE A 110 2.58 -4.28 -4.61
C ILE A 110 2.01 -4.37 -3.18
N ALA A 111 2.44 -3.45 -2.34
CA ALA A 111 2.05 -3.35 -0.94
C ALA A 111 1.87 -1.88 -0.54
N ASP A 112 1.11 -1.67 0.52
CA ASP A 112 0.85 -0.36 1.10
C ASP A 112 0.73 -0.53 2.62
N LEU A 113 1.43 0.29 3.39
CA LEU A 113 1.37 0.25 4.85
C LEU A 113 0.00 0.69 5.38
N ASP A 114 -0.68 1.56 4.63
CA ASP A 114 -2.06 1.99 4.91
C ASP A 114 -3.09 0.90 4.58
N GLY A 115 -2.62 -0.21 4.00
CA GLY A 115 -3.44 -1.31 3.51
C GLY A 115 -4.06 -1.01 2.15
N ILE A 116 -4.35 -2.05 1.37
CA ILE A 116 -4.96 -1.94 0.05
C ILE A 116 -6.45 -2.28 0.14
N ALA A 117 -7.32 -1.30 -0.15
CA ALA A 117 -8.76 -1.51 -0.24
C ALA A 117 -9.17 -2.05 -1.61
N SER A 118 -8.55 -1.55 -2.70
CA SER A 118 -8.82 -2.05 -4.05
C SER A 118 -7.65 -1.85 -4.99
N THR A 119 -7.59 -2.71 -6.00
CA THR A 119 -6.60 -2.62 -7.09
C THR A 119 -7.30 -2.80 -8.42
N ASN A 120 -7.07 -1.89 -9.35
CA ASN A 120 -7.55 -1.97 -10.73
C ASN A 120 -6.37 -2.02 -11.71
N LEU A 121 -6.39 -2.97 -12.64
CA LEU A 121 -5.34 -3.21 -13.61
C LEU A 121 -5.86 -2.94 -15.01
N THR A 122 -5.11 -2.14 -15.76
CA THR A 122 -5.39 -1.81 -17.16
C THR A 122 -4.15 -2.10 -18.00
N TRP A 123 -4.33 -2.90 -19.06
CA TRP A 123 -3.33 -3.06 -20.09
C TRP A 123 -3.37 -1.87 -21.02
N GLU A 124 -2.19 -1.37 -21.38
CA GLU A 124 -2.05 -0.26 -22.31
C GLU A 124 -1.06 -0.63 -23.41
N SER A 125 -1.31 -0.15 -24.64
CA SER A 125 -0.44 -0.33 -25.79
C SER A 125 -0.01 0.99 -26.38
N SER A 126 1.20 1.04 -26.95
CA SER A 126 1.76 2.22 -27.61
C SER A 126 2.57 1.84 -28.82
N SER A 127 2.46 2.62 -29.91
CA SER A 127 3.28 2.49 -31.10
C SER A 127 4.57 3.33 -31.04
N ASP A 128 4.62 4.33 -30.16
CA ASP A 128 5.72 5.30 -30.09
C ASP A 128 6.40 5.35 -28.71
N GLY A 129 5.91 4.57 -27.73
CA GLY A 129 6.38 4.55 -26.37
C GLY A 129 6.01 5.80 -25.54
N ARG A 130 5.21 6.71 -26.09
CA ARG A 130 4.81 7.99 -25.47
C ARG A 130 3.32 8.08 -25.28
N ASN A 131 2.55 7.78 -26.32
CA ASN A 131 1.10 7.81 -26.31
C ASN A 131 0.58 6.40 -26.04
N TRP A 132 -0.18 6.24 -24.93
CA TRP A 132 -0.66 4.95 -24.46
C TRP A 132 -2.17 4.89 -24.50
N GLU A 133 -2.70 3.80 -25.06
CA GLU A 133 -4.12 3.54 -25.18
C GLU A 133 -4.49 2.27 -24.42
N ALA A 134 -5.61 2.29 -23.71
CA ALA A 134 -6.11 1.12 -23.00
C ALA A 134 -6.47 0.00 -23.97
N VAL A 135 -6.06 -1.23 -23.63
CA VAL A 135 -6.41 -2.45 -24.37
C VAL A 135 -7.48 -3.19 -23.58
N PRO A 136 -8.71 -3.29 -24.10
CA PRO A 136 -9.77 -4.04 -23.45
C PRO A 136 -9.43 -5.53 -23.36
N VAL A 137 -9.59 -6.12 -22.18
CA VAL A 137 -9.37 -7.54 -21.91
C VAL A 137 -10.54 -8.14 -21.14
N ALA A 138 -10.81 -9.43 -21.37
CA ALA A 138 -11.83 -10.16 -20.62
C ALA A 138 -11.36 -10.52 -19.20
N THR A 139 -10.06 -10.72 -19.03
CA THR A 139 -9.43 -11.07 -17.75
C THR A 139 -8.34 -10.07 -17.42
N PRO A 140 -8.45 -9.27 -16.33
CA PRO A 140 -7.51 -8.17 -16.06
C PRO A 140 -6.04 -8.59 -16.00
N LYS A 141 -5.74 -9.77 -15.45
CA LYS A 141 -4.35 -10.25 -15.32
C LYS A 141 -3.79 -10.94 -16.56
N SER A 142 -4.51 -10.92 -17.70
CA SER A 142 -4.13 -11.69 -18.89
C SER A 142 -4.44 -10.93 -20.16
N LEU A 143 -3.42 -10.73 -21.03
CA LEU A 143 -3.53 -10.06 -22.32
C LEU A 143 -3.14 -11.01 -23.44
N PRO A 144 -4.09 -11.55 -24.22
CA PRO A 144 -3.79 -12.25 -25.47
C PRO A 144 -3.21 -11.29 -26.51
N LEU A 145 -2.09 -11.64 -27.10
CA LEU A 145 -1.42 -10.82 -28.11
C LEU A 145 -1.97 -11.19 -29.50
N THR A 146 -2.82 -10.33 -30.01
CA THR A 146 -3.42 -10.49 -31.36
C THR A 146 -2.68 -9.63 -32.39
N GLN A 147 -2.99 -9.85 -33.66
CA GLN A 147 -2.42 -9.11 -34.80
C GLN A 147 -2.49 -7.58 -34.63
N VAL A 148 -3.53 -7.04 -33.97
CA VAL A 148 -3.68 -5.58 -33.78
C VAL A 148 -2.67 -4.97 -32.83
N LEU A 149 -1.99 -5.81 -32.04
CA LEU A 149 -0.95 -5.41 -31.09
C LEU A 149 0.46 -5.57 -31.67
N VAL A 150 0.61 -6.19 -32.85
CA VAL A 150 1.93 -6.34 -33.49
C VAL A 150 2.58 -4.97 -33.75
N GLY A 151 3.84 -4.86 -33.39
CA GLY A 151 4.64 -3.62 -33.46
C GLY A 151 4.42 -2.65 -32.31
N LYS A 152 3.45 -2.89 -31.42
CA LYS A 152 3.21 -2.04 -30.26
C LYS A 152 3.95 -2.55 -29.02
N GLN A 153 4.38 -1.63 -28.17
CA GLN A 153 4.84 -1.90 -26.82
C GLN A 153 3.62 -2.03 -25.90
N ILE A 154 3.73 -2.84 -24.87
CA ILE A 154 2.67 -3.08 -23.88
C ILE A 154 3.18 -2.67 -22.52
N ARG A 155 2.32 -2.02 -21.70
CA ARG A 155 2.55 -1.80 -20.28
C ARG A 155 1.28 -2.08 -19.47
N ILE A 156 1.47 -2.17 -18.17
CA ILE A 156 0.38 -2.27 -17.21
C ILE A 156 0.29 -0.95 -16.45
N ARG A 157 -0.92 -0.40 -16.36
CA ARG A 157 -1.29 0.65 -15.42
C ARG A 157 -2.04 0.02 -14.27
N VAL A 158 -1.59 0.23 -13.04
CA VAL A 158 -2.26 -0.23 -11.83
C VAL A 158 -2.72 0.97 -11.02
N SER A 159 -4.01 1.05 -10.73
CA SER A 159 -4.58 1.99 -9.77
C SER A 159 -4.80 1.23 -8.47
N VAL A 160 -4.20 1.71 -7.40
CA VAL A 160 -4.31 1.18 -6.04
C VAL A 160 -5.01 2.21 -5.19
N VAL A 161 -6.06 1.82 -4.49
CA VAL A 161 -6.72 2.66 -3.49
C VAL A 161 -6.47 2.04 -2.13
N ASP A 162 -5.93 2.82 -1.20
CA ASP A 162 -5.67 2.39 0.17
C ASP A 162 -6.96 2.31 1.02
N THR A 163 -6.81 1.90 2.29
CA THR A 163 -7.95 1.79 3.21
C THR A 163 -8.45 3.16 3.72
N PHE A 164 -7.73 4.24 3.47
CA PHE A 164 -8.11 5.62 3.79
C PHE A 164 -8.65 6.38 2.58
N GLY A 165 -8.66 5.74 1.38
CA GLY A 165 -9.25 6.29 0.16
C GLY A 165 -8.28 7.09 -0.70
N VAL A 166 -6.99 7.05 -0.45
CA VAL A 166 -5.96 7.67 -1.31
C VAL A 166 -5.70 6.77 -2.51
N GLU A 167 -5.70 7.36 -3.72
CA GLU A 167 -5.40 6.64 -4.96
C GLU A 167 -3.95 6.88 -5.38
N SER A 168 -3.23 5.78 -5.64
CA SER A 168 -1.90 5.76 -6.23
C SER A 168 -1.91 5.05 -7.58
N ILE A 169 -1.11 5.56 -8.54
CA ILE A 169 -1.01 4.97 -9.87
C ILE A 169 0.43 4.51 -10.11
N LEU A 170 0.56 3.22 -10.44
CA LEU A 170 1.82 2.60 -10.80
C LEU A 170 1.81 2.19 -12.27
N PHE A 171 2.98 2.19 -12.90
CA PHE A 171 3.17 1.66 -14.25
C PHE A 171 4.26 0.60 -14.25
N SER A 172 4.02 -0.50 -14.97
CA SER A 172 5.09 -1.46 -15.24
C SER A 172 6.13 -0.87 -16.20
N LYS A 173 7.29 -1.48 -16.26
CA LYS A 173 8.18 -1.32 -17.41
C LYS A 173 7.43 -1.78 -18.66
N SER A 174 7.65 -1.10 -19.79
CA SER A 174 7.06 -1.51 -21.06
C SER A 174 7.76 -2.75 -21.62
N SER A 175 7.00 -3.59 -22.31
CA SER A 175 7.57 -4.71 -23.07
C SER A 175 8.38 -4.19 -24.27
N LEU A 176 9.14 -5.07 -24.88
CA LEU A 176 9.56 -4.88 -26.28
C LEU A 176 8.32 -4.86 -27.18
N ALA A 177 8.45 -4.33 -28.39
CA ALA A 177 7.38 -4.37 -29.38
C ALA A 177 6.95 -5.82 -29.66
N VAL A 178 5.64 -6.05 -29.72
CA VAL A 178 5.08 -7.36 -30.03
C VAL A 178 5.55 -7.81 -31.39
N ARG A 179 6.21 -8.97 -31.44
CA ARG A 179 6.73 -9.53 -32.69
C ARG A 179 5.62 -10.24 -33.47
N ASN A 180 5.67 -10.10 -34.77
CA ASN A 180 4.74 -10.79 -35.68
C ASN A 180 5.06 -12.28 -35.84
N VAL A 181 4.02 -13.09 -35.97
CA VAL A 181 4.12 -14.47 -36.45
C VAL A 181 3.50 -14.51 -37.85
N ASN A 182 4.29 -14.99 -38.80
CA ASN A 182 3.79 -15.03 -40.18
C ASN A 182 2.59 -15.96 -40.34
N ASN A 183 1.47 -15.41 -40.70
CA ASN A 183 0.22 -16.13 -40.97
C ASN A 183 0.12 -16.48 -42.46
N LYS A 184 -0.30 -17.72 -42.75
CA LYS A 184 -0.53 -18.13 -44.13
C LYS A 184 -1.74 -17.37 -44.71
N PRO A 185 -1.68 -16.92 -45.97
CA PRO A 185 -2.82 -16.29 -46.60
C PRO A 185 -3.99 -17.29 -46.69
N ALA A 186 -5.20 -16.81 -46.45
CA ALA A 186 -6.44 -17.57 -46.63
C ALA A 186 -7.26 -17.00 -47.77
N GLY A 187 -8.09 -17.82 -48.35
CA GLY A 187 -8.99 -17.43 -49.43
C GLY A 187 -8.82 -18.25 -50.72
N LYS A 188 -9.62 -17.92 -51.73
CA LYS A 188 -9.60 -18.56 -53.03
C LYS A 188 -9.39 -17.50 -54.11
N ILE A 189 -8.46 -17.79 -55.02
CA ILE A 189 -8.31 -17.00 -56.23
C ILE A 189 -9.26 -17.57 -57.28
N ILE A 190 -10.12 -16.75 -57.83
CA ILE A 190 -11.10 -17.15 -58.83
C ILE A 190 -10.75 -16.41 -60.13
N VAL A 191 -10.56 -17.16 -61.23
CA VAL A 191 -10.47 -16.60 -62.57
C VAL A 191 -11.86 -16.50 -63.16
N ARG A 192 -12.29 -15.32 -63.53
CA ARG A 192 -13.55 -15.09 -64.27
C ARG A 192 -13.24 -14.59 -65.69
N ARG A 193 -13.96 -15.13 -66.70
CA ARG A 193 -13.95 -14.57 -68.02
C ARG A 193 -14.83 -13.32 -68.06
N VAL A 194 -14.32 -12.22 -68.50
CA VAL A 194 -15.04 -10.95 -68.66
C VAL A 194 -15.12 -10.63 -70.13
N GLY A 195 -16.34 -10.60 -70.65
CA GLY A 195 -16.71 -10.07 -71.98
C GLY A 195 -16.43 -10.99 -73.16
N SER A 196 -17.34 -11.01 -74.06
CA SER A 196 -17.14 -11.17 -75.52
C SER A 196 -17.46 -9.84 -76.16
#